data_7f1831a17b69813a3db01b2e90ad5ec0
#
_entry.id   7f1831a17b69813a3db01b2e90ad5ec0
#
_cell.length_a   1.000
_cell.length_b   1.000
_cell.length_c   1.000
_cell.angle_alpha   90.00
_cell.angle_beta   90.00
_cell.angle_gamma   90.00
#
_symmetry.space_group_name_H-M   'P 1'
#
loop_
_entity.id
_entity.type
_entity.pdbx_description
1 polymer ?
#
loop_
_entity_poly.entity_id
_entity_poly.type
_entity_poly.pdbx_seq_one_letter_code
_entity_poly.pdbx_strand_id
1 'polypeptide(L)'
;MTTSTTSAKGAKQNRRRGVRLWAVAVWVILWQLGAMALGQEILLVSPVSVMLRLWELVPHWDFWGAILFSFWRITLGFLLASLTGTVLGVLSSRFSPVRDLTAPLMGVIKSIPVASFIILVLIWVPSRNLSVVISFLMVTPIVYQNVLGGISSMDQKLTQMADVFRVPFPRRLRYLYLPQVAPFFRSACAVSLGLCWKAGVAAEVIGLPDGSIGERLYEAKVYLNTPDLFAWTVVIVLVSLVFEKLFLFLLDRLVARLEQG
;
A
#
# COMPACT_ATOMS: atom_id res chain seq x y z
N MET A 1 41.58 -39.95 9.85
CA MET A 1 40.44 -39.60 10.69
C MET A 1 40.66 -38.20 11.20
N THR A 2 40.12 -37.22 10.53
CA THR A 2 40.11 -35.82 10.98
C THR A 2 38.72 -35.25 10.69
N THR A 3 37.91 -35.20 11.73
CA THR A 3 36.57 -34.59 11.74
C THR A 3 36.70 -33.07 11.73
N SER A 4 36.38 -32.42 10.62
CA SER A 4 36.25 -30.96 10.55
C SER A 4 34.82 -30.56 10.93
N THR A 5 34.66 -30.07 12.14
CA THR A 5 33.45 -29.36 12.60
C THR A 5 33.36 -28.01 11.92
N THR A 6 32.50 -27.91 10.92
CA THR A 6 32.17 -26.62 10.28
C THR A 6 31.18 -25.88 11.18
N SER A 7 31.70 -24.89 11.88
CA SER A 7 30.94 -23.95 12.69
C SER A 7 29.94 -23.18 11.83
N ALA A 8 28.64 -23.38 12.06
CA ALA A 8 27.57 -22.59 11.48
C ALA A 8 27.65 -21.15 12.04
N LYS A 9 28.26 -20.24 11.26
CA LYS A 9 28.21 -18.80 11.53
C LYS A 9 26.76 -18.31 11.42
N GLY A 10 26.23 -17.89 12.55
CA GLY A 10 24.89 -17.38 12.72
C GLY A 10 24.50 -16.35 11.67
N ALA A 11 23.31 -16.53 11.10
CA ALA A 11 22.63 -15.58 10.25
C ALA A 11 22.54 -14.23 11.00
N LYS A 12 23.26 -13.23 10.52
CA LYS A 12 23.14 -11.84 10.97
C LYS A 12 21.71 -11.39 10.74
N GLN A 13 20.94 -11.34 11.80
CA GLN A 13 19.63 -10.73 11.89
C GLN A 13 19.71 -9.34 11.27
N ASN A 14 19.03 -9.16 10.13
CA ASN A 14 19.02 -7.91 9.37
C ASN A 14 18.26 -6.87 10.22
N ARG A 15 18.98 -6.17 11.11
CA ARG A 15 18.46 -5.04 11.88
C ARG A 15 17.88 -4.04 10.88
N ARG A 16 16.56 -3.88 10.86
CA ARG A 16 15.86 -2.81 10.15
C ARG A 16 16.58 -1.50 10.45
N ARG A 17 17.32 -0.99 9.47
CA ARG A 17 17.97 0.34 9.57
C ARG A 17 16.84 1.35 9.56
N GLY A 18 16.44 1.83 10.73
CA GLY A 18 15.53 2.98 10.84
C GLY A 18 16.07 4.14 9.99
N VAL A 19 15.16 4.94 9.46
CA VAL A 19 15.50 6.15 8.70
C VAL A 19 16.46 6.97 9.55
N ARG A 20 17.68 7.20 9.06
CA ARG A 20 18.69 7.95 9.80
C ARG A 20 18.30 9.43 9.74
N LEU A 21 18.01 10.04 10.86
CA LEU A 21 17.58 11.45 10.98
C LEU A 21 18.50 12.41 10.23
N TRP A 22 19.81 12.16 10.24
CA TRP A 22 20.76 12.97 9.49
C TRP A 22 20.50 12.96 7.97
N ALA A 23 20.06 11.81 7.42
CA ALA A 23 19.77 11.72 5.98
C ALA A 23 18.53 12.55 5.62
N VAL A 24 17.50 12.54 6.48
CA VAL A 24 16.33 13.41 6.32
C VAL A 24 16.74 14.88 6.42
N ALA A 25 17.57 15.23 7.41
CA ALA A 25 18.06 16.58 7.57
C ALA A 25 18.83 17.09 6.32
N VAL A 26 19.71 16.26 5.75
CA VAL A 26 20.44 16.59 4.52
C VAL A 26 19.48 16.88 3.37
N TRP A 27 18.46 16.04 3.15
CA TRP A 27 17.49 16.26 2.08
C TRP A 27 16.63 17.52 2.29
N VAL A 28 16.24 17.82 3.52
CA VAL A 28 15.50 19.04 3.86
C VAL A 28 16.37 20.29 3.64
N ILE A 29 17.66 20.22 4.02
CA ILE A 29 18.62 21.32 3.78
C ILE A 29 18.83 21.53 2.28
N LEU A 30 19.03 20.45 1.50
CA LEU A 30 19.16 20.55 0.05
C LEU A 30 17.91 21.15 -0.60
N TRP A 31 16.73 20.78 -0.14
CA TRP A 31 15.48 21.36 -0.61
C TRP A 31 15.39 22.84 -0.26
N GLN A 32 15.75 23.24 0.97
CA GLN A 32 15.77 24.64 1.39
C GLN A 32 16.74 25.48 0.55
N LEU A 33 17.96 24.95 0.32
CA LEU A 33 18.95 25.62 -0.52
C LEU A 33 18.49 25.78 -1.99
N GLY A 34 17.86 24.74 -2.54
CA GLY A 34 17.25 24.77 -3.86
C GLY A 34 16.15 25.82 -3.99
N ALA A 35 15.28 25.93 -2.99
CA ALA A 35 14.21 26.91 -2.95
C ALA A 35 14.78 28.34 -2.88
N MET A 36 15.82 28.55 -2.06
CA MET A 36 16.51 29.85 -1.96
C MET A 36 17.25 30.25 -3.26
N ALA A 37 17.87 29.26 -3.94
CA ALA A 37 18.58 29.49 -5.20
C ALA A 37 17.64 29.88 -6.35
N LEU A 38 16.43 29.34 -6.39
CA LEU A 38 15.41 29.66 -7.39
C LEU A 38 14.74 31.03 -7.12
N GLY A 39 14.62 31.41 -5.84
CA GLY A 39 14.09 32.73 -5.43
C GLY A 39 12.63 32.99 -5.83
N GLN A 40 11.92 31.99 -6.34
CA GLN A 40 10.52 32.09 -6.80
C GLN A 40 9.66 30.98 -6.12
N GLU A 41 8.83 31.39 -5.17
CA GLU A 41 7.94 30.47 -4.43
C GLU A 41 6.92 29.75 -5.32
N ILE A 42 6.58 30.33 -6.48
CA ILE A 42 5.69 29.68 -7.46
C ILE A 42 6.32 28.44 -8.04
N LEU A 43 7.65 28.38 -8.19
CA LEU A 43 8.35 27.24 -8.78
C LEU A 43 8.72 26.20 -7.73
N LEU A 44 9.26 26.65 -6.60
CA LEU A 44 9.68 25.75 -5.52
C LEU A 44 9.52 26.42 -4.16
N VAL A 45 8.55 25.91 -3.40
CA VAL A 45 8.27 26.40 -2.04
C VAL A 45 9.33 25.89 -1.08
N SER A 46 9.74 26.73 -0.15
CA SER A 46 10.67 26.34 0.91
C SER A 46 10.00 25.39 1.92
N PRO A 47 10.74 24.44 2.51
CA PRO A 47 10.23 23.62 3.61
C PRO A 47 9.62 24.45 4.75
N VAL A 48 10.18 25.62 5.04
CA VAL A 48 9.69 26.53 6.09
C VAL A 48 8.30 27.06 5.72
N SER A 49 8.10 27.56 4.50
CA SER A 49 6.80 28.04 4.02
C SER A 49 5.76 26.93 4.04
N VAL A 50 6.13 25.68 3.67
CA VAL A 50 5.25 24.52 3.75
C VAL A 50 4.82 24.24 5.19
N MET A 51 5.74 24.28 6.15
CA MET A 51 5.43 24.04 7.57
C MET A 51 4.54 25.14 8.14
N LEU A 52 4.76 26.39 7.80
CA LEU A 52 3.90 27.51 8.20
C LEU A 52 2.50 27.33 7.63
N ARG A 53 2.39 26.96 6.35
CA ARG A 53 1.10 26.74 5.72
C ARG A 53 0.35 25.54 6.34
N LEU A 54 1.04 24.48 6.66
CA LEU A 54 0.45 23.36 7.41
C LEU A 54 -0.09 23.81 8.77
N TRP A 55 0.67 24.64 9.49
CA TRP A 55 0.24 25.18 10.77
C TRP A 55 -1.04 26.02 10.67
N GLU A 56 -1.21 26.76 9.58
CA GLU A 56 -2.42 27.51 9.28
C GLU A 56 -3.62 26.59 8.95
N LEU A 57 -3.37 25.48 8.21
CA LEU A 57 -4.44 24.56 7.78
C LEU A 57 -4.97 23.66 8.90
N VAL A 58 -4.11 23.22 9.82
CA VAL A 58 -4.47 22.26 10.89
C VAL A 58 -5.65 22.69 11.77
N PRO A 59 -5.85 23.99 12.13
CA PRO A 59 -7.00 24.41 12.94
C PRO A 59 -8.34 24.36 12.19
N HIS A 60 -8.33 24.28 10.86
CA HIS A 60 -9.55 24.30 10.05
C HIS A 60 -10.20 22.89 9.98
N TRP A 61 -11.51 22.84 10.23
CA TRP A 61 -12.27 21.60 10.23
C TRP A 61 -12.30 20.92 8.85
N ASP A 62 -12.32 21.73 7.78
CA ASP A 62 -12.30 21.25 6.39
C ASP A 62 -11.03 20.46 6.04
N PHE A 63 -9.90 20.81 6.68
CA PHE A 63 -8.64 20.08 6.52
C PHE A 63 -8.78 18.62 6.97
N TRP A 64 -9.32 18.39 8.16
CA TRP A 64 -9.54 17.04 8.69
C TRP A 64 -10.65 16.31 7.96
N GLY A 65 -11.68 17.04 7.49
CA GLY A 65 -12.74 16.50 6.66
C GLY A 65 -12.20 15.88 5.37
N ALA A 66 -11.32 16.60 4.65
CA ALA A 66 -10.71 16.13 3.42
C ALA A 66 -9.80 14.90 3.64
N ILE A 67 -9.01 14.92 4.72
CA ILE A 67 -8.15 13.78 5.10
C ILE A 67 -9.01 12.55 5.38
N LEU A 68 -10.06 12.69 6.20
CA LEU A 68 -10.92 11.57 6.60
C LEU A 68 -11.71 11.01 5.41
N PHE A 69 -12.19 11.87 4.52
CA PHE A 69 -12.89 11.49 3.30
C PHE A 69 -12.01 10.60 2.42
N SER A 70 -10.82 11.06 2.06
CA SER A 70 -9.88 10.31 1.21
C SER A 70 -9.37 9.05 1.92
N PHE A 71 -9.03 9.16 3.21
CA PHE A 71 -8.56 8.03 4.02
C PHE A 71 -9.55 6.88 4.01
N TRP A 72 -10.82 7.14 4.31
CA TRP A 72 -11.84 6.10 4.38
C TRP A 72 -12.05 5.40 3.03
N ARG A 73 -12.08 6.15 1.94
CA ARG A 73 -12.31 5.62 0.60
C ARG A 73 -11.15 4.78 0.08
N ILE A 74 -9.94 5.30 0.19
CA ILE A 74 -8.74 4.59 -0.23
C ILE A 74 -8.56 3.32 0.61
N THR A 75 -8.77 3.40 1.92
CA THR A 75 -8.73 2.24 2.83
C THR A 75 -9.78 1.20 2.48
N LEU A 76 -11.01 1.61 2.19
CA LEU A 76 -12.08 0.70 1.78
C LEU A 76 -11.70 -0.04 0.49
N GLY A 77 -11.20 0.68 -0.52
CA GLY A 77 -10.71 0.08 -1.77
C GLY A 77 -9.58 -0.94 -1.53
N PHE A 78 -8.63 -0.61 -0.66
CA PHE A 78 -7.54 -1.50 -0.27
C PHE A 78 -8.04 -2.77 0.45
N LEU A 79 -8.96 -2.64 1.40
CA LEU A 79 -9.51 -3.80 2.14
C LEU A 79 -10.31 -4.72 1.24
N LEU A 80 -11.17 -4.17 0.38
CA LEU A 80 -11.92 -4.94 -0.61
C LEU A 80 -10.98 -5.67 -1.57
N ALA A 81 -9.93 -5.01 -2.04
CA ALA A 81 -8.92 -5.62 -2.91
C ALA A 81 -8.13 -6.73 -2.22
N SER A 82 -7.77 -6.52 -0.96
CA SER A 82 -7.05 -7.51 -0.15
C SER A 82 -7.90 -8.76 0.06
N LEU A 83 -9.19 -8.59 0.34
CA LEU A 83 -10.13 -9.70 0.49
C LEU A 83 -10.31 -10.44 -0.84
N THR A 84 -10.69 -9.73 -1.92
CA THR A 84 -10.95 -10.35 -3.22
C THR A 84 -9.70 -10.96 -3.84
N GLY A 85 -8.56 -10.29 -3.76
CA GLY A 85 -7.28 -10.81 -4.23
C GLY A 85 -6.86 -12.09 -3.50
N THR A 86 -7.09 -12.16 -2.18
CA THR A 86 -6.84 -13.37 -1.39
C THR A 86 -7.78 -14.49 -1.78
N VAL A 87 -9.08 -14.24 -1.86
CA VAL A 87 -10.08 -15.25 -2.27
C VAL A 87 -9.77 -15.79 -3.66
N LEU A 88 -9.53 -14.90 -4.64
CA LEU A 88 -9.17 -15.32 -6.01
C LEU A 88 -7.84 -16.08 -6.06
N GLY A 89 -6.84 -15.67 -5.27
CA GLY A 89 -5.56 -16.39 -5.17
C GLY A 89 -5.71 -17.81 -4.63
N VAL A 90 -6.51 -17.97 -3.58
CA VAL A 90 -6.82 -19.29 -3.00
C VAL A 90 -7.63 -20.15 -3.98
N LEU A 91 -8.67 -19.60 -4.61
CA LEU A 91 -9.47 -20.33 -5.61
C LEU A 91 -8.64 -20.75 -6.82
N SER A 92 -7.78 -19.87 -7.33
CA SER A 92 -6.88 -20.17 -8.45
C SER A 92 -5.81 -21.20 -8.12
N SER A 93 -5.41 -21.31 -6.86
CA SER A 93 -4.50 -22.37 -6.43
C SER A 93 -5.17 -23.75 -6.43
N ARG A 94 -6.49 -23.80 -6.21
CA ARG A 94 -7.25 -25.06 -6.11
C ARG A 94 -7.88 -25.47 -7.43
N PHE A 95 -8.31 -24.52 -8.26
CA PHE A 95 -9.08 -24.75 -9.48
C PHE A 95 -8.38 -24.15 -10.71
N SER A 96 -7.87 -25.01 -11.62
CA SER A 96 -7.23 -24.58 -12.87
C SER A 96 -8.12 -23.66 -13.72
N PRO A 97 -9.44 -23.94 -13.92
CA PRO A 97 -10.29 -23.05 -14.71
C PRO A 97 -10.39 -21.62 -14.15
N VAL A 98 -10.39 -21.47 -12.81
CA VAL A 98 -10.39 -20.15 -12.16
C VAL A 98 -9.07 -19.42 -12.44
N ARG A 99 -7.96 -20.14 -12.35
CA ARG A 99 -6.63 -19.60 -12.64
C ARG A 99 -6.52 -19.14 -14.10
N ASP A 100 -6.98 -19.98 -15.04
CA ASP A 100 -6.90 -19.69 -16.48
C ASP A 100 -7.77 -18.48 -16.87
N LEU A 101 -8.87 -18.24 -16.16
CA LEU A 101 -9.74 -17.09 -16.34
C LEU A 101 -9.19 -15.82 -15.67
N THR A 102 -8.65 -15.94 -14.46
CA THR A 102 -8.20 -14.76 -13.69
C THR A 102 -6.83 -14.26 -14.10
N ALA A 103 -5.92 -15.14 -14.53
CA ALA A 103 -4.55 -14.76 -14.89
C ALA A 103 -4.48 -13.69 -16.00
N PRO A 104 -5.19 -13.84 -17.16
CA PRO A 104 -5.18 -12.81 -18.18
C PRO A 104 -5.83 -11.49 -17.72
N LEU A 105 -6.92 -11.57 -16.93
CA LEU A 105 -7.56 -10.39 -16.37
C LEU A 105 -6.61 -9.58 -15.48
N MET A 106 -5.89 -10.24 -14.58
CA MET A 106 -4.90 -9.59 -13.72
C MET A 106 -3.73 -9.01 -14.53
N GLY A 107 -3.36 -9.66 -15.63
CA GLY A 107 -2.35 -9.16 -16.57
C GLY A 107 -2.80 -7.86 -17.24
N VAL A 108 -4.02 -7.81 -17.76
CA VAL A 108 -4.61 -6.62 -18.38
C VAL A 108 -4.67 -5.45 -17.40
N ILE A 109 -5.21 -5.66 -16.19
CA ILE A 109 -5.31 -4.59 -15.17
C ILE A 109 -3.94 -3.98 -14.87
N LYS A 110 -2.88 -4.80 -14.81
CA LYS A 110 -1.52 -4.32 -14.53
C LYS A 110 -0.88 -3.53 -15.67
N SER A 111 -1.26 -3.80 -16.90
CA SER A 111 -0.66 -3.19 -18.09
C SER A 111 -1.28 -1.85 -18.48
N ILE A 112 -2.47 -1.55 -17.97
CA ILE A 112 -3.17 -0.30 -18.29
C ILE A 112 -2.55 0.86 -17.50
N PRO A 113 -2.16 1.98 -18.14
CA PRO A 113 -1.74 3.18 -17.45
C PRO A 113 -2.82 3.70 -16.50
N VAL A 114 -2.43 4.01 -15.25
CA VAL A 114 -3.39 4.40 -14.20
C VAL A 114 -4.27 5.57 -14.60
N ALA A 115 -3.70 6.60 -15.23
CA ALA A 115 -4.46 7.79 -15.66
C ALA A 115 -5.54 7.45 -16.69
N SER A 116 -5.23 6.63 -17.69
CA SER A 116 -6.20 6.17 -18.70
C SER A 116 -7.31 5.35 -18.05
N PHE A 117 -6.95 4.53 -17.07
CA PHE A 117 -7.90 3.69 -16.35
C PHE A 117 -8.87 4.51 -15.49
N ILE A 118 -8.37 5.58 -14.85
CA ILE A 118 -9.20 6.51 -14.07
C ILE A 118 -10.27 7.15 -14.97
N ILE A 119 -9.87 7.67 -16.15
CA ILE A 119 -10.79 8.31 -17.11
C ILE A 119 -11.84 7.31 -17.59
N LEU A 120 -11.43 6.09 -17.89
CA LEU A 120 -12.33 5.04 -18.36
C LEU A 120 -13.37 4.66 -17.28
N VAL A 121 -12.94 4.48 -16.05
CA VAL A 121 -13.83 4.14 -14.92
C VAL A 121 -14.79 5.29 -14.59
N LEU A 122 -14.37 6.55 -14.79
CA LEU A 122 -15.21 7.73 -14.54
C LEU A 122 -16.47 7.77 -15.40
N ILE A 123 -16.50 7.04 -16.54
CA ILE A 123 -17.70 6.93 -17.38
C ILE A 123 -18.83 6.20 -16.66
N TRP A 124 -18.52 5.22 -15.80
CA TRP A 124 -19.53 4.37 -15.15
C TRP A 124 -19.66 4.62 -13.64
N VAL A 125 -18.61 5.18 -13.03
CA VAL A 125 -18.55 5.35 -11.57
C VAL A 125 -18.56 6.84 -11.23
N PRO A 126 -19.47 7.28 -10.34
CA PRO A 126 -19.45 8.66 -9.85
C PRO A 126 -18.11 9.02 -9.22
N SER A 127 -17.65 10.26 -9.43
CA SER A 127 -16.35 10.76 -8.94
C SER A 127 -16.15 10.49 -7.45
N ARG A 128 -17.23 10.58 -6.66
CA ARG A 128 -17.22 10.29 -5.22
C ARG A 128 -16.70 8.88 -4.87
N ASN A 129 -16.91 7.86 -5.70
CA ASN A 129 -16.49 6.49 -5.44
C ASN A 129 -15.25 6.06 -6.26
N LEU A 130 -14.72 6.97 -7.06
CA LEU A 130 -13.65 6.68 -7.99
C LEU A 130 -12.37 6.19 -7.31
N SER A 131 -11.96 6.84 -6.20
CA SER A 131 -10.77 6.43 -5.43
C SER A 131 -10.91 5.03 -4.83
N VAL A 132 -12.12 4.60 -4.43
CA VAL A 132 -12.39 3.23 -3.96
C VAL A 132 -12.10 2.23 -5.07
N VAL A 133 -12.69 2.46 -6.27
CA VAL A 133 -12.59 1.52 -7.39
C VAL A 133 -11.18 1.47 -7.94
N ILE A 134 -10.51 2.60 -8.08
CA ILE A 134 -9.12 2.64 -8.59
C ILE A 134 -8.16 1.98 -7.61
N SER A 135 -8.29 2.27 -6.31
CA SER A 135 -7.52 1.60 -5.27
C SER A 135 -7.75 0.08 -5.28
N PHE A 136 -8.99 -0.34 -5.40
CA PHE A 136 -9.36 -1.76 -5.52
C PHE A 136 -8.69 -2.43 -6.72
N LEU A 137 -8.79 -1.83 -7.91
CA LEU A 137 -8.24 -2.41 -9.13
C LEU A 137 -6.70 -2.47 -9.12
N MET A 138 -6.03 -1.47 -8.55
CA MET A 138 -4.56 -1.45 -8.48
C MET A 138 -4.00 -2.47 -7.49
N VAL A 139 -4.68 -2.70 -6.37
CA VAL A 139 -4.21 -3.60 -5.31
C VAL A 139 -4.54 -5.07 -5.59
N THR A 140 -5.71 -5.36 -6.17
CA THR A 140 -6.20 -6.73 -6.38
C THR A 140 -5.18 -7.65 -7.09
N PRO A 141 -4.55 -7.26 -8.22
CA PRO A 141 -3.56 -8.11 -8.89
C PRO A 141 -2.32 -8.40 -8.04
N ILE A 142 -1.90 -7.43 -7.22
CA ILE A 142 -0.70 -7.57 -6.37
C ILE A 142 -0.97 -8.61 -5.29
N VAL A 143 -2.10 -8.49 -4.60
CA VAL A 143 -2.49 -9.42 -3.54
C VAL A 143 -2.74 -10.81 -4.13
N TYR A 144 -3.50 -10.91 -5.23
CA TYR A 144 -3.74 -12.15 -5.95
C TYR A 144 -2.45 -12.92 -6.26
N GLN A 145 -1.50 -12.26 -6.90
CA GLN A 145 -0.25 -12.92 -7.32
C GLN A 145 0.63 -13.34 -6.15
N ASN A 146 0.69 -12.53 -5.10
CA ASN A 146 1.48 -12.86 -3.91
C ASN A 146 0.85 -14.03 -3.12
N VAL A 147 -0.48 -14.05 -2.95
CA VAL A 147 -1.17 -15.16 -2.29
C VAL A 147 -1.03 -16.44 -3.09
N LEU A 148 -1.26 -16.39 -4.40
CA LEU A 148 -1.11 -17.54 -5.29
C LEU A 148 0.35 -18.06 -5.27
N GLY A 149 1.33 -17.16 -5.33
CA GLY A 149 2.75 -17.48 -5.22
C GLY A 149 3.11 -18.10 -3.87
N GLY A 150 2.57 -17.54 -2.78
CA GLY A 150 2.76 -18.08 -1.43
C GLY A 150 2.24 -19.52 -1.30
N ILE A 151 1.03 -19.78 -1.82
CA ILE A 151 0.45 -21.15 -1.83
C ILE A 151 1.27 -22.09 -2.72
N SER A 152 1.72 -21.63 -3.88
CA SER A 152 2.51 -22.46 -4.80
C SER A 152 3.93 -22.77 -4.29
N SER A 153 4.46 -21.95 -3.40
CA SER A 153 5.79 -22.14 -2.79
C SER A 153 5.79 -22.95 -1.50
N MET A 154 4.63 -23.47 -1.09
CA MET A 154 4.52 -24.28 0.13
C MET A 154 5.31 -25.59 0.03
N ASP A 155 5.92 -26.00 1.15
CA ASP A 155 6.65 -27.26 1.23
C ASP A 155 5.71 -28.46 1.08
N GLN A 156 5.85 -29.16 -0.05
CA GLN A 156 5.06 -30.36 -0.37
C GLN A 156 5.27 -31.47 0.66
N LYS A 157 6.45 -31.58 1.27
CA LYS A 157 6.73 -32.63 2.28
C LYS A 157 5.90 -32.41 3.53
N LEU A 158 5.74 -31.15 3.96
CA LEU A 158 4.89 -30.82 5.10
C LEU A 158 3.41 -31.08 4.80
N THR A 159 2.98 -30.83 3.57
CA THR A 159 1.60 -31.12 3.14
C THR A 159 1.35 -32.64 3.11
N GLN A 160 2.28 -33.43 2.54
CA GLN A 160 2.21 -34.89 2.53
C GLN A 160 2.24 -35.47 3.95
N MET A 161 3.07 -34.96 4.83
CA MET A 161 3.10 -35.34 6.24
C MET A 161 1.74 -35.11 6.90
N ALA A 162 1.13 -33.94 6.68
CA ALA A 162 -0.20 -33.64 7.22
C ALA A 162 -1.29 -34.57 6.66
N ASP A 163 -1.13 -35.07 5.43
CA ASP A 163 -2.03 -36.05 4.82
C ASP A 163 -1.87 -37.43 5.48
N VAL A 164 -0.64 -37.90 5.67
CA VAL A 164 -0.34 -39.19 6.32
C VAL A 164 -0.88 -39.22 7.75
N PHE A 165 -0.69 -38.15 8.52
CA PHE A 165 -1.20 -38.03 9.90
C PHE A 165 -2.67 -37.65 9.99
N ARG A 166 -3.37 -37.50 8.85
CA ARG A 166 -4.81 -37.15 8.78
C ARG A 166 -5.13 -35.89 9.60
N VAL A 167 -4.25 -34.90 9.58
CA VAL A 167 -4.47 -33.65 10.33
C VAL A 167 -5.73 -32.96 9.84
N PRO A 168 -6.69 -32.58 10.71
CA PRO A 168 -7.95 -31.96 10.31
C PRO A 168 -7.71 -30.57 9.68
N PHE A 169 -8.54 -30.19 8.70
CA PHE A 169 -8.38 -28.97 7.91
C PHE A 169 -8.18 -27.68 8.73
N PRO A 170 -8.92 -27.41 9.82
CA PRO A 170 -8.70 -26.20 10.63
C PRO A 170 -7.28 -26.11 11.23
N ARG A 171 -6.71 -27.26 11.64
CA ARG A 171 -5.32 -27.31 12.14
C ARG A 171 -4.32 -27.13 11.01
N ARG A 172 -4.55 -27.71 9.82
CA ARG A 172 -3.70 -27.49 8.64
C ARG A 172 -3.70 -26.01 8.24
N LEU A 173 -4.90 -25.39 8.23
CA LEU A 173 -5.02 -23.95 7.89
C LEU A 173 -4.19 -23.10 8.85
N ARG A 174 -4.29 -23.36 10.15
CA ARG A 174 -3.66 -22.56 11.19
C ARG A 174 -2.14 -22.79 11.29
N TYR A 175 -1.69 -24.03 11.29
CA TYR A 175 -0.30 -24.37 11.59
C TYR A 175 0.56 -24.66 10.36
N LEU A 176 -0.06 -24.88 9.19
CA LEU A 176 0.66 -25.19 7.97
C LEU A 176 0.50 -24.10 6.91
N TYR A 177 -0.73 -23.75 6.53
CA TYR A 177 -0.97 -22.84 5.42
C TYR A 177 -0.73 -21.38 5.82
N LEU A 178 -1.31 -20.96 6.94
CA LEU A 178 -1.24 -19.55 7.36
C LEU A 178 0.21 -19.08 7.58
N PRO A 179 1.09 -19.79 8.33
CA PRO A 179 2.47 -19.35 8.54
C PRO A 179 3.29 -19.27 7.26
N GLN A 180 3.02 -20.12 6.27
CA GLN A 180 3.75 -20.12 5.00
C GLN A 180 3.26 -19.04 4.03
N VAL A 181 1.95 -18.72 4.02
CA VAL A 181 1.35 -17.71 3.12
C VAL A 181 1.40 -16.31 3.71
N ALA A 182 1.33 -16.16 5.04
CA ALA A 182 1.31 -14.86 5.71
C ALA A 182 2.48 -13.93 5.35
N PRO A 183 3.74 -14.36 5.19
CA PRO A 183 4.84 -13.50 4.76
C PRO A 183 4.62 -12.93 3.35
N PHE A 184 4.06 -13.71 2.43
CA PHE A 184 3.73 -13.27 1.07
C PHE A 184 2.60 -12.24 1.08
N PHE A 185 1.54 -12.50 1.85
CA PHE A 185 0.43 -11.56 2.01
C PHE A 185 0.91 -10.25 2.65
N ARG A 186 1.76 -10.33 3.68
CA ARG A 186 2.38 -9.16 4.31
C ARG A 186 3.20 -8.35 3.32
N SER A 187 4.01 -9.02 2.50
CA SER A 187 4.79 -8.36 1.45
C SER A 187 3.90 -7.68 0.41
N ALA A 188 2.82 -8.36 -0.01
CA ALA A 188 1.82 -7.78 -0.90
C ALA A 188 1.21 -6.51 -0.30
N CYS A 189 0.79 -6.54 0.96
CA CYS A 189 0.23 -5.38 1.65
C CYS A 189 1.23 -4.22 1.73
N ALA A 190 2.49 -4.49 2.06
CA ALA A 190 3.52 -3.46 2.16
C ALA A 190 3.76 -2.72 0.83
N VAL A 191 3.78 -3.45 -0.29
CA VAL A 191 3.94 -2.85 -1.63
C VAL A 191 2.66 -2.15 -2.08
N SER A 192 1.52 -2.78 -1.87
CA SER A 192 0.23 -2.29 -2.39
C SER A 192 -0.31 -1.08 -1.64
N LEU A 193 0.01 -0.89 -0.35
CA LEU A 193 -0.42 0.26 0.42
C LEU A 193 0.08 1.58 -0.16
N GLY A 194 1.38 1.69 -0.47
CA GLY A 194 1.94 2.87 -1.10
C GLY A 194 1.37 3.14 -2.50
N LEU A 195 1.14 2.08 -3.29
CA LEU A 195 0.55 2.20 -4.62
C LEU A 195 -0.94 2.60 -4.55
N CYS A 196 -1.67 2.06 -3.59
CA CYS A 196 -3.07 2.37 -3.33
C CYS A 196 -3.29 3.85 -3.06
N TRP A 197 -2.47 4.46 -2.19
CA TRP A 197 -2.53 5.89 -1.90
C TRP A 197 -2.22 6.74 -3.11
N LYS A 198 -1.15 6.42 -3.85
CA LYS A 198 -0.80 7.15 -5.09
C LYS A 198 -1.93 7.11 -6.11
N ALA A 199 -2.50 5.92 -6.36
CA ALA A 199 -3.55 5.74 -7.34
C ALA A 199 -4.89 6.34 -6.88
N GLY A 200 -5.23 6.20 -5.60
CA GLY A 200 -6.45 6.74 -5.03
C GLY A 200 -6.49 8.27 -5.06
N VAL A 201 -5.39 8.92 -4.64
CA VAL A 201 -5.30 10.40 -4.72
C VAL A 201 -5.26 10.86 -6.18
N ALA A 202 -4.57 10.15 -7.09
CA ALA A 202 -4.61 10.49 -8.51
C ALA A 202 -6.03 10.41 -9.08
N ALA A 203 -6.82 9.43 -8.64
CA ALA A 203 -8.23 9.31 -9.01
C ALA A 203 -9.07 10.49 -8.48
N GLU A 204 -8.80 10.97 -7.26
CA GLU A 204 -9.46 12.15 -6.71
C GLU A 204 -9.06 13.44 -7.43
N VAL A 205 -7.80 13.60 -7.83
CA VAL A 205 -7.34 14.77 -8.60
C VAL A 205 -7.97 14.84 -9.99
N ILE A 206 -8.24 13.69 -10.62
CA ILE A 206 -8.86 13.62 -11.95
C ILE A 206 -10.39 13.69 -11.84
N GLY A 207 -10.97 13.00 -10.86
CA GLY A 207 -12.41 12.89 -10.68
C GLY A 207 -13.05 14.04 -9.89
N LEU A 208 -12.27 14.82 -9.16
CA LEU A 208 -12.66 15.99 -8.37
C LEU A 208 -13.87 15.73 -7.46
N PRO A 209 -13.87 14.72 -6.59
CA PRO A 209 -14.94 14.53 -5.65
C PRO A 209 -14.90 15.59 -4.53
N ASP A 210 -16.04 16.27 -4.29
CA ASP A 210 -16.15 17.33 -3.31
C ASP A 210 -15.64 16.88 -1.91
N GLY A 211 -14.83 17.70 -1.28
CA GLY A 211 -14.28 17.49 0.06
C GLY A 211 -13.16 16.45 0.11
N SER A 212 -12.48 16.14 -1.02
CA SER A 212 -11.34 15.22 -1.06
C SER A 212 -9.99 15.95 -0.98
N ILE A 213 -8.93 15.21 -0.64
CA ILE A 213 -7.55 15.72 -0.74
C ILE A 213 -7.21 16.04 -2.20
N GLY A 214 -7.68 15.22 -3.16
CA GLY A 214 -7.44 15.43 -4.58
C GLY A 214 -8.06 16.73 -5.11
N GLU A 215 -9.24 17.08 -4.65
CA GLU A 215 -9.88 18.37 -4.96
C GLU A 215 -9.03 19.54 -4.43
N ARG A 216 -8.58 19.49 -3.17
CA ARG A 216 -7.73 20.52 -2.58
C ARG A 216 -6.40 20.71 -3.35
N LEU A 217 -5.80 19.62 -3.80
CA LEU A 217 -4.62 19.66 -4.67
C LEU A 217 -4.91 20.34 -6.01
N TYR A 218 -6.05 20.03 -6.62
CA TYR A 218 -6.46 20.61 -7.88
C TYR A 218 -6.76 22.10 -7.74
N GLU A 219 -7.47 22.51 -6.70
CA GLU A 219 -7.71 23.93 -6.37
C GLU A 219 -6.39 24.68 -6.19
N ALA A 220 -5.48 24.16 -5.38
CA ALA A 220 -4.15 24.76 -5.18
C ALA A 220 -3.39 24.94 -6.50
N LYS A 221 -3.51 24.01 -7.43
CA LYS A 221 -2.93 24.11 -8.78
C LYS A 221 -3.59 25.21 -9.60
N VAL A 222 -4.93 25.27 -9.63
CA VAL A 222 -5.70 26.22 -10.45
C VAL A 222 -5.46 27.66 -9.96
N TYR A 223 -5.40 27.85 -8.64
CA TYR A 223 -5.15 29.17 -8.05
C TYR A 223 -3.66 29.52 -7.92
N LEU A 224 -2.75 28.68 -8.45
CA LEU A 224 -1.31 28.83 -8.37
C LEU A 224 -0.79 29.02 -6.91
N ASN A 225 -1.54 28.45 -5.96
CA ASN A 225 -1.14 28.44 -4.55
C ASN A 225 -0.17 27.27 -4.29
N THR A 226 1.08 27.47 -4.67
CA THR A 226 2.11 26.44 -4.55
C THR A 226 2.38 26.02 -3.09
N PRO A 227 2.33 26.88 -2.06
CA PRO A 227 2.41 26.45 -0.66
C PRO A 227 1.34 25.43 -0.27
N ASP A 228 0.08 25.61 -0.69
CA ASP A 228 -0.97 24.64 -0.44
C ASP A 228 -0.72 23.31 -1.15
N LEU A 229 -0.28 23.37 -2.40
CA LEU A 229 0.04 22.17 -3.18
C LEU A 229 1.08 21.28 -2.46
N PHE A 230 2.16 21.90 -1.98
CA PHE A 230 3.22 21.21 -1.25
C PHE A 230 2.74 20.76 0.13
N ALA A 231 1.96 21.57 0.85
CA ALA A 231 1.38 21.21 2.15
C ALA A 231 0.50 19.97 2.05
N TRP A 232 -0.45 19.92 1.11
CA TRP A 232 -1.28 18.74 0.87
C TRP A 232 -0.47 17.52 0.41
N THR A 233 0.59 17.71 -0.38
CA THR A 233 1.49 16.62 -0.76
C THR A 233 2.17 16.02 0.47
N VAL A 234 2.66 16.84 1.40
CA VAL A 234 3.24 16.37 2.67
C VAL A 234 2.20 15.63 3.51
N VAL A 235 0.96 16.14 3.58
CA VAL A 235 -0.15 15.47 4.28
C VAL A 235 -0.38 14.07 3.71
N ILE A 236 -0.46 13.93 2.38
CA ILE A 236 -0.64 12.62 1.73
C ILE A 236 0.47 11.66 2.13
N VAL A 237 1.72 12.11 2.06
CA VAL A 237 2.88 11.26 2.42
C VAL A 237 2.80 10.85 3.89
N LEU A 238 2.51 11.77 4.81
CA LEU A 238 2.40 11.46 6.23
C LEU A 238 1.27 10.48 6.52
N VAL A 239 0.08 10.73 5.98
CA VAL A 239 -1.10 9.87 6.20
C VAL A 239 -0.85 8.48 5.62
N SER A 240 -0.28 8.37 4.41
CA SER A 240 0.04 7.08 3.80
C SER A 240 1.08 6.28 4.61
N LEU A 241 2.14 6.93 5.11
CA LEU A 241 3.17 6.28 5.93
C LEU A 241 2.64 5.84 7.30
N VAL A 242 1.81 6.66 7.93
CA VAL A 242 1.16 6.32 9.21
C VAL A 242 0.25 5.12 9.02
N PHE A 243 -0.57 5.15 7.97
CA PHE A 243 -1.49 4.06 7.66
C PHE A 243 -0.74 2.76 7.35
N GLU A 244 0.30 2.81 6.52
CA GLU A 244 1.14 1.65 6.20
C GLU A 244 1.72 1.01 7.47
N LYS A 245 2.36 1.81 8.32
CA LYS A 245 2.96 1.31 9.58
C LYS A 245 1.92 0.73 10.52
N LEU A 246 0.79 1.42 10.68
CA LEU A 246 -0.30 0.98 11.55
C LEU A 246 -0.90 -0.33 11.03
N PHE A 247 -1.20 -0.42 9.74
CA PHE A 247 -1.77 -1.61 9.13
C PHE A 247 -0.83 -2.81 9.25
N LEU A 248 0.44 -2.66 8.88
CA LEU A 248 1.42 -3.74 8.98
C LEU A 248 1.66 -4.18 10.43
N PHE A 249 1.67 -3.24 11.38
CA PHE A 249 1.76 -3.56 12.80
C PHE A 249 0.56 -4.38 13.30
N LEU A 250 -0.66 -3.99 12.89
CA LEU A 250 -1.88 -4.74 13.24
C LEU A 250 -1.88 -6.13 12.60
N LEU A 251 -1.47 -6.22 11.34
CA LEU A 251 -1.34 -7.49 10.62
C LEU A 251 -0.33 -8.42 11.31
N ASP A 252 0.86 -7.92 11.65
CA ASP A 252 1.90 -8.69 12.34
C ASP A 252 1.39 -9.20 13.70
N ARG A 253 0.64 -8.39 14.44
CA ARG A 253 0.02 -8.82 15.71
C ARG A 253 -1.08 -9.87 15.51
N LEU A 254 -1.88 -9.72 14.45
CA LEU A 254 -2.94 -10.69 14.15
C LEU A 254 -2.34 -12.06 13.81
N VAL A 255 -1.33 -12.09 12.94
CA VAL A 255 -0.63 -13.33 12.56
C VAL A 255 0.00 -13.99 13.79
N ALA A 256 0.75 -13.22 14.60
CA ALA A 256 1.39 -13.75 15.81
C ALA A 256 0.37 -14.35 16.81
N ARG A 257 -0.81 -13.76 16.97
CA ARG A 257 -1.88 -14.32 17.82
C ARG A 257 -2.46 -15.62 17.26
N LEU A 258 -2.60 -15.70 15.94
CA LEU A 258 -3.10 -16.89 15.28
C LEU A 258 -2.12 -18.08 15.37
N GLU A 259 -0.81 -17.81 15.44
CA GLU A 259 0.23 -18.83 15.62
C GLU A 259 0.35 -19.32 17.05
N GLN A 260 0.12 -18.47 18.05
CA GLN A 260 0.30 -18.80 19.48
C GLN A 260 -0.92 -19.44 20.15
N GLY A 261 -2.12 -19.28 19.65
CA GLY A 261 -3.35 -19.85 20.18
C GLY A 261 -3.77 -21.14 19.45
#